data_f77e293d3effe0e332444ee1cc7ccd36
#
_entry.id   f77e293d3effe0e332444ee1cc7ccd36
#
_cell.length_a   1.000
_cell.length_b   1.000
_cell.length_c   1.000
_cell.angle_alpha   90.00
_cell.angle_beta   90.00
_cell.angle_gamma   90.00
#
_symmetry.space_group_name_H-M   'P 1'
#
loop_
_entity.id
_entity.type
_entity.pdbx_description
1 polymer ?
#
loop_
_entity_poly.entity_id
_entity_poly.type
_entity_poly.pdbx_seq_one_letter_code
_entity_poly.pdbx_strand_id
1 'polypeptide(L)'
;MALRIIHNKEENHLSEVKRLFGASTEIVITSPFLSVDVMKALGRYLPEKVKDVTLITTLKPHTVEQFDKVKVLNELFRLKKTRGFNLTVRIDNDLHGKVYIGKSDGKYVGCIISSANFTNNGLEHNHEWGVFLDNQEETARIHEQMMLDATMSLTELDLRKMLQYIEEHPEEKVENPTIEANFVDLLKSAVAANGKSVTYWIKPLGTSEDPISEKTLFGQAEYDITFAKYPKGVAEGDVLIAYSVRTQRMLSVYTATEEKGAVSYFKRERDRQWPWYVKCTNNTQYFGANWPNINMTLRGLRDSYLREFPNGLISKGKQNLDALKRGHDHLRLDAIFAEYIIKKMKEKEFYLNNIKR
;
A
#
# COMPACT_ATOMS: atom_id res chain seq x y z
N MET A 1 2.23 -27.17 14.55
CA MET A 1 2.41 -26.65 13.18
C MET A 1 2.17 -27.78 12.21
N ALA A 2 1.07 -27.76 11.45
CA ALA A 2 0.83 -28.72 10.39
C ALA A 2 1.27 -28.09 9.05
N LEU A 3 2.17 -28.75 8.37
CA LEU A 3 2.61 -28.41 7.02
C LEU A 3 2.29 -29.57 6.10
N ARG A 4 1.61 -29.32 4.99
CA ARG A 4 1.23 -30.34 4.03
C ARG A 4 1.63 -29.89 2.62
N ILE A 5 2.28 -30.78 1.89
CA ILE A 5 2.69 -30.55 0.51
C ILE A 5 1.47 -30.72 -0.41
N ILE A 6 1.36 -29.84 -1.39
CA ILE A 6 0.34 -29.85 -2.44
C ILE A 6 1.05 -30.06 -3.78
N HIS A 7 0.51 -30.94 -4.61
CA HIS A 7 1.06 -31.22 -5.93
C HIS A 7 -0.04 -31.63 -6.90
N ASN A 8 -0.12 -31.00 -8.09
CA ASN A 8 -1.24 -31.20 -9.03
C ASN A 8 -1.42 -32.63 -9.57
N LYS A 9 -0.47 -33.53 -9.36
CA LYS A 9 -0.62 -34.95 -9.75
C LYS A 9 -1.43 -35.80 -8.77
N GLU A 10 -1.54 -35.39 -7.50
CA GLU A 10 -2.22 -36.14 -6.44
C GLU A 10 -3.45 -35.38 -5.95
N GLU A 11 -3.25 -34.34 -5.17
CA GLU A 11 -4.27 -33.37 -4.75
C GLU A 11 -3.99 -32.05 -5.39
N ASN A 12 -4.78 -31.63 -6.39
CA ASN A 12 -4.49 -30.41 -7.13
C ASN A 12 -4.78 -29.16 -6.31
N HIS A 13 -4.13 -28.08 -6.69
CA HIS A 13 -4.26 -26.79 -6.02
C HIS A 13 -5.71 -26.28 -6.00
N LEU A 14 -6.50 -26.56 -7.05
CA LEU A 14 -7.91 -26.14 -7.09
C LEU A 14 -8.72 -26.77 -5.97
N SER A 15 -8.53 -28.06 -5.69
CA SER A 15 -9.22 -28.78 -4.61
C SER A 15 -8.87 -28.18 -3.25
N GLU A 16 -7.59 -27.87 -3.03
CA GLU A 16 -7.11 -27.25 -1.79
C GLU A 16 -7.61 -25.83 -1.61
N VAL A 17 -7.57 -25.01 -2.67
CA VAL A 17 -8.12 -23.64 -2.67
C VAL A 17 -9.63 -23.69 -2.39
N LYS A 18 -10.39 -24.58 -3.02
CA LYS A 18 -11.82 -24.78 -2.74
C LYS A 18 -12.07 -25.15 -1.28
N ARG A 19 -11.26 -26.06 -0.71
CA ARG A 19 -11.37 -26.47 0.69
C ARG A 19 -11.08 -25.28 1.64
N LEU A 20 -10.01 -24.55 1.37
CA LEU A 20 -9.63 -23.38 2.16
C LEU A 20 -10.73 -22.31 2.11
N PHE A 21 -11.18 -21.93 0.92
CA PHE A 21 -12.24 -20.94 0.74
C PHE A 21 -13.58 -21.43 1.30
N GLY A 22 -13.86 -22.75 1.16
CA GLY A 22 -15.04 -23.38 1.73
C GLY A 22 -15.14 -23.28 3.25
N ALA A 23 -14.02 -23.17 3.95
CA ALA A 23 -13.96 -23.00 5.40
C ALA A 23 -13.96 -21.54 5.86
N SER A 24 -13.86 -20.55 4.93
CA SER A 24 -13.57 -19.15 5.22
C SER A 24 -14.77 -18.21 5.05
N THR A 25 -14.75 -17.09 5.77
CA THR A 25 -15.65 -15.94 5.59
C THR A 25 -14.94 -14.75 4.93
N GLU A 26 -13.61 -14.72 4.99
CA GLU A 26 -12.73 -13.76 4.32
C GLU A 26 -11.67 -14.52 3.56
N ILE A 27 -11.38 -14.13 2.33
CA ILE A 27 -10.36 -14.75 1.50
C ILE A 27 -9.40 -13.72 0.92
N VAL A 28 -8.13 -14.11 0.78
CA VAL A 28 -7.11 -13.35 0.08
C VAL A 28 -6.53 -14.20 -1.03
N ILE A 29 -6.52 -13.66 -2.24
CA ILE A 29 -5.94 -14.25 -3.43
C ILE A 29 -4.77 -13.37 -3.86
N THR A 30 -3.58 -13.93 -3.87
CA THR A 30 -2.39 -13.24 -4.38
C THR A 30 -1.85 -14.01 -5.56
N SER A 31 -1.86 -13.40 -6.74
CA SER A 31 -1.37 -14.05 -7.97
C SER A 31 -1.03 -13.01 -9.03
N PRO A 32 0.18 -13.04 -9.60
CA PRO A 32 0.55 -12.16 -10.72
C PRO A 32 -0.24 -12.47 -12.00
N PHE A 33 -0.57 -13.73 -12.26
CA PHE A 33 -1.34 -14.13 -13.42
C PHE A 33 -2.72 -14.65 -13.01
N LEU A 34 -3.73 -14.24 -13.76
CA LEU A 34 -5.14 -14.56 -13.53
C LEU A 34 -5.76 -15.04 -14.85
N SER A 35 -6.80 -15.88 -14.80
CA SER A 35 -7.59 -16.21 -15.99
C SER A 35 -9.07 -15.92 -15.79
N VAL A 36 -9.73 -15.52 -16.89
CA VAL A 36 -11.18 -15.23 -16.91
C VAL A 36 -12.00 -16.44 -16.51
N ASP A 37 -11.60 -17.63 -16.95
CA ASP A 37 -12.34 -18.87 -16.67
C ASP A 37 -12.31 -19.23 -15.18
N VAL A 38 -11.17 -19.05 -14.51
CA VAL A 38 -11.06 -19.28 -13.06
C VAL A 38 -11.89 -18.24 -12.30
N MET A 39 -11.92 -16.96 -12.74
CA MET A 39 -12.76 -15.95 -12.11
C MET A 39 -14.26 -16.25 -12.28
N LYS A 40 -14.69 -16.71 -13.46
CA LYS A 40 -16.07 -17.16 -13.66
C LYS A 40 -16.40 -18.40 -12.80
N ALA A 41 -15.45 -19.34 -12.69
CA ALA A 41 -15.60 -20.52 -11.87
C ALA A 41 -15.60 -20.19 -10.37
N LEU A 42 -14.89 -19.17 -9.92
CA LEU A 42 -14.87 -18.71 -8.54
C LEU A 42 -16.29 -18.49 -8.00
N GLY A 43 -17.19 -17.92 -8.80
CA GLY A 43 -18.59 -17.74 -8.46
C GLY A 43 -19.34 -19.04 -8.14
N ARG A 44 -18.90 -20.20 -8.60
CA ARG A 44 -19.54 -21.48 -8.35
C ARG A 44 -19.08 -22.14 -7.06
N TYR A 45 -17.82 -21.95 -6.67
CA TYR A 45 -17.26 -22.59 -5.47
C TYR A 45 -16.98 -21.63 -4.32
N LEU A 46 -17.21 -20.33 -4.52
CA LEU A 46 -17.14 -19.37 -3.43
C LEU A 46 -18.39 -19.53 -2.53
N PRO A 47 -18.25 -19.88 -1.25
CA PRO A 47 -19.38 -20.02 -0.35
C PRO A 47 -20.15 -18.71 -0.18
N GLU A 48 -21.46 -18.80 0.06
CA GLU A 48 -22.31 -17.62 0.34
C GLU A 48 -21.91 -16.88 1.61
N LYS A 49 -21.30 -17.58 2.56
CA LYS A 49 -20.81 -17.01 3.81
C LYS A 49 -19.59 -16.10 3.65
N VAL A 50 -18.91 -16.10 2.48
CA VAL A 50 -17.77 -15.20 2.23
C VAL A 50 -18.27 -13.78 2.11
N LYS A 51 -17.77 -12.92 3.01
CA LYS A 51 -18.13 -11.51 3.11
C LYS A 51 -17.09 -10.59 2.50
N ASP A 52 -15.83 -10.99 2.53
CA ASP A 52 -14.70 -10.16 2.11
C ASP A 52 -13.77 -10.95 1.20
N VAL A 53 -13.44 -10.34 0.06
CA VAL A 53 -12.49 -10.87 -0.93
C VAL A 53 -11.42 -9.82 -1.18
N THR A 54 -10.17 -10.17 -0.94
CA THR A 54 -9.02 -9.35 -1.31
C THR A 54 -8.26 -10.03 -2.45
N LEU A 55 -8.04 -9.31 -3.54
CA LEU A 55 -7.17 -9.72 -4.63
C LEU A 55 -5.92 -8.83 -4.67
N ILE A 56 -4.74 -9.44 -4.68
CA ILE A 56 -3.46 -8.77 -4.93
C ILE A 56 -2.89 -9.32 -6.23
N THR A 57 -2.63 -8.45 -7.20
CA THR A 57 -2.15 -8.85 -8.53
C THR A 57 -1.23 -7.80 -9.15
N THR A 58 -0.66 -8.10 -10.30
CA THR A 58 0.13 -7.16 -11.10
C THR A 58 -0.76 -6.39 -12.09
N LEU A 59 -0.31 -5.20 -12.49
CA LEU A 59 -0.83 -4.47 -13.64
C LEU A 59 0.37 -3.80 -14.33
N LYS A 60 1.19 -4.62 -15.01
CA LYS A 60 2.46 -4.17 -15.60
C LYS A 60 2.20 -3.24 -16.77
N PRO A 61 2.72 -2.00 -16.74
CA PRO A 61 2.52 -1.04 -17.83
C PRO A 61 3.22 -1.51 -19.11
N HIS A 62 2.73 -1.03 -20.25
CA HIS A 62 3.29 -1.27 -21.58
C HIS A 62 3.35 -2.76 -21.97
N THR A 63 2.41 -3.58 -21.50
CA THR A 63 2.29 -5.00 -21.84
C THR A 63 0.89 -5.34 -22.32
N VAL A 64 0.76 -6.28 -23.26
CA VAL A 64 -0.55 -6.82 -23.70
C VAL A 64 -1.30 -7.46 -22.53
N GLU A 65 -0.55 -8.03 -21.58
CA GLU A 65 -1.10 -8.69 -20.39
C GLU A 65 -2.06 -7.78 -19.58
N GLN A 66 -1.82 -6.46 -19.55
CA GLN A 66 -2.70 -5.56 -18.80
C GLN A 66 -4.12 -5.51 -19.38
N PHE A 67 -4.30 -5.66 -20.70
CA PHE A 67 -5.63 -5.70 -21.32
C PHE A 67 -6.42 -6.95 -20.90
N ASP A 68 -5.77 -8.10 -20.87
CA ASP A 68 -6.40 -9.33 -20.40
C ASP A 68 -6.67 -9.28 -18.89
N LYS A 69 -5.79 -8.67 -18.14
CA LYS A 69 -5.97 -8.44 -16.70
C LYS A 69 -7.23 -7.61 -16.42
N VAL A 70 -7.46 -6.55 -17.19
CA VAL A 70 -8.66 -5.70 -17.06
C VAL A 70 -9.94 -6.52 -17.31
N LYS A 71 -9.95 -7.45 -18.28
CA LYS A 71 -11.09 -8.35 -18.51
C LYS A 71 -11.35 -9.26 -17.31
N VAL A 72 -10.29 -9.83 -16.73
CA VAL A 72 -10.39 -10.67 -15.54
C VAL A 72 -10.92 -9.89 -14.34
N LEU A 73 -10.42 -8.68 -14.12
CA LEU A 73 -10.88 -7.80 -13.06
C LEU A 73 -12.36 -7.42 -13.26
N ASN A 74 -12.79 -7.18 -14.48
CA ASN A 74 -14.19 -6.89 -14.78
C ASN A 74 -15.12 -8.06 -14.38
N GLU A 75 -14.73 -9.30 -14.64
CA GLU A 75 -15.50 -10.48 -14.18
C GLU A 75 -15.54 -10.54 -12.63
N LEU A 76 -14.46 -10.22 -11.95
CA LEU A 76 -14.45 -10.20 -10.48
C LEU A 76 -15.38 -9.11 -9.90
N PHE A 77 -15.40 -7.90 -10.50
CA PHE A 77 -16.33 -6.85 -10.08
C PHE A 77 -17.79 -7.19 -10.41
N ARG A 78 -18.06 -7.92 -11.50
CA ARG A 78 -19.39 -8.49 -11.78
C ARG A 78 -19.79 -9.51 -10.72
N LEU A 79 -18.88 -10.39 -10.35
CA LEU A 79 -19.10 -11.39 -9.32
C LEU A 79 -19.41 -10.73 -7.95
N LYS A 80 -18.67 -9.69 -7.58
CA LYS A 80 -18.98 -8.86 -6.40
C LYS A 80 -20.44 -8.39 -6.39
N LYS A 81 -20.93 -7.87 -7.51
CA LYS A 81 -22.32 -7.36 -7.62
C LYS A 81 -23.37 -8.47 -7.46
N THR A 82 -23.09 -9.65 -8.04
CA THR A 82 -24.06 -10.77 -8.01
C THR A 82 -24.05 -11.51 -6.69
N ARG A 83 -22.91 -11.55 -5.98
CA ARG A 83 -22.74 -12.32 -4.74
C ARG A 83 -22.76 -11.45 -3.47
N GLY A 84 -22.63 -10.15 -3.58
CA GLY A 84 -22.78 -9.19 -2.48
C GLY A 84 -21.62 -9.14 -1.47
N PHE A 85 -20.43 -9.64 -1.80
CA PHE A 85 -19.26 -9.52 -0.93
C PHE A 85 -18.53 -8.17 -1.11
N ASN A 86 -17.76 -7.76 -0.11
CA ASN A 86 -16.84 -6.64 -0.20
C ASN A 86 -15.61 -7.07 -1.01
N LEU A 87 -15.17 -6.23 -1.93
CA LEU A 87 -14.02 -6.50 -2.78
C LEU A 87 -12.96 -5.42 -2.58
N THR A 88 -11.76 -5.85 -2.24
CA THR A 88 -10.53 -5.04 -2.26
C THR A 88 -9.61 -5.57 -3.35
N VAL A 89 -9.24 -4.73 -4.30
CA VAL A 89 -8.23 -5.06 -5.32
C VAL A 89 -7.00 -4.20 -5.09
N ARG A 90 -5.84 -4.83 -4.98
CA ARG A 90 -4.56 -4.16 -4.81
C ARG A 90 -3.59 -4.56 -5.90
N ILE A 91 -2.72 -3.63 -6.28
CA ILE A 91 -1.71 -3.82 -7.32
C ILE A 91 -0.32 -3.74 -6.69
N ASP A 92 0.46 -4.77 -6.97
CA ASP A 92 1.88 -4.86 -6.66
C ASP A 92 2.60 -5.37 -7.94
N ASN A 93 3.31 -4.48 -8.64
CA ASN A 93 3.95 -4.82 -9.91
C ASN A 93 5.26 -5.62 -9.76
N ASP A 94 5.79 -5.72 -8.55
CA ASP A 94 6.95 -6.57 -8.21
C ASP A 94 6.51 -7.96 -7.72
N LEU A 95 5.20 -8.21 -7.64
CA LEU A 95 4.64 -9.48 -7.20
C LEU A 95 5.07 -10.64 -8.09
N HIS A 96 5.64 -11.68 -7.49
CA HIS A 96 5.85 -12.99 -8.11
C HIS A 96 5.29 -14.16 -7.26
N GLY A 97 4.99 -13.93 -5.99
CA GLY A 97 4.41 -14.90 -5.08
C GLY A 97 2.97 -15.29 -5.47
N LYS A 98 2.57 -16.53 -5.17
CA LYS A 98 1.19 -17.01 -5.26
C LYS A 98 0.81 -17.53 -3.90
N VAL A 99 -0.13 -16.84 -3.27
CA VAL A 99 -0.54 -17.10 -1.89
C VAL A 99 -2.06 -17.02 -1.80
N TYR A 100 -2.65 -18.01 -1.17
CA TYR A 100 -4.09 -18.09 -0.92
C TYR A 100 -4.32 -18.18 0.58
N ILE A 101 -5.09 -17.26 1.16
CA ILE A 101 -5.36 -17.21 2.59
C ILE A 101 -6.86 -17.26 2.83
N GLY A 102 -7.25 -18.04 3.82
CA GLY A 102 -8.61 -18.08 4.35
C GLY A 102 -8.65 -17.61 5.79
N LYS A 103 -9.69 -16.83 6.15
CA LYS A 103 -9.99 -16.43 7.53
C LYS A 103 -11.45 -16.69 7.83
N SER A 104 -11.75 -17.02 9.08
CA SER A 104 -13.11 -17.10 9.62
C SER A 104 -13.11 -16.62 11.07
N ASP A 105 -14.08 -15.78 11.42
CA ASP A 105 -14.24 -15.24 12.77
C ASP A 105 -12.94 -14.59 13.32
N GLY A 106 -12.23 -13.84 12.46
CA GLY A 106 -10.99 -13.15 12.80
C GLY A 106 -9.75 -14.06 12.92
N LYS A 107 -9.88 -15.37 12.73
CA LYS A 107 -8.77 -16.36 12.78
C LYS A 107 -8.42 -16.84 11.38
N TYR A 108 -7.15 -17.13 11.16
CA TYR A 108 -6.72 -17.75 9.91
C TYR A 108 -7.12 -19.24 9.87
N VAL A 109 -7.81 -19.63 8.82
CA VAL A 109 -8.11 -21.03 8.52
C VAL A 109 -6.85 -21.74 8.00
N GLY A 110 -6.01 -20.99 7.30
CA GLY A 110 -4.74 -21.45 6.78
C GLY A 110 -4.25 -20.60 5.61
N CYS A 111 -3.08 -20.95 5.13
CA CYS A 111 -2.40 -20.32 4.01
C CYS A 111 -1.86 -21.37 3.05
N ILE A 112 -2.05 -21.18 1.75
CA ILE A 112 -1.38 -21.94 0.69
C ILE A 112 -0.33 -21.05 0.05
N ILE A 113 0.93 -21.45 0.11
CA ILE A 113 2.04 -20.82 -0.61
C ILE A 113 2.41 -21.74 -1.75
N SER A 114 2.45 -21.23 -2.97
CA SER A 114 2.55 -22.10 -4.15
C SER A 114 3.29 -21.46 -5.32
N SER A 115 3.68 -22.30 -6.28
CA SER A 115 4.06 -21.87 -7.63
C SER A 115 2.84 -21.67 -8.54
N ALA A 116 1.67 -22.22 -8.18
CA ALA A 116 0.44 -22.20 -8.96
C ALA A 116 -0.20 -20.82 -9.01
N ASN A 117 -0.25 -20.20 -10.19
CA ASN A 117 -1.04 -18.98 -10.43
C ASN A 117 -2.55 -19.28 -10.33
N PHE A 118 -3.34 -18.20 -10.10
CA PHE A 118 -4.80 -18.29 -10.10
C PHE A 118 -5.36 -18.36 -11.53
N THR A 119 -4.95 -19.40 -12.23
CA THR A 119 -5.31 -19.74 -13.60
C THR A 119 -5.69 -21.23 -13.67
N ASN A 120 -6.44 -21.63 -14.70
CA ASN A 120 -6.82 -23.01 -14.87
C ASN A 120 -5.59 -23.93 -14.94
N ASN A 121 -4.61 -23.57 -15.76
CA ASN A 121 -3.37 -24.33 -15.88
C ASN A 121 -2.61 -24.42 -14.55
N GLY A 122 -2.46 -23.30 -13.83
CA GLY A 122 -1.76 -23.30 -12.53
C GLY A 122 -2.46 -24.14 -11.48
N LEU A 123 -3.78 -24.02 -11.37
CA LEU A 123 -4.53 -24.72 -10.31
C LEU A 123 -4.76 -26.21 -10.57
N GLU A 124 -4.81 -26.66 -11.85
CA GLU A 124 -5.22 -28.03 -12.19
C GLU A 124 -4.22 -28.79 -13.07
N HIS A 125 -3.55 -28.15 -14.03
CA HIS A 125 -2.90 -28.86 -15.13
C HIS A 125 -1.38 -28.86 -15.08
N ASN A 126 -0.75 -27.72 -14.74
CA ASN A 126 0.70 -27.64 -14.67
C ASN A 126 1.27 -28.48 -13.53
N HIS A 127 2.56 -28.84 -13.63
CA HIS A 127 3.30 -29.41 -12.51
C HIS A 127 3.65 -28.29 -11.52
N GLU A 128 2.75 -28.03 -10.59
CA GLU A 128 2.89 -27.01 -9.57
C GLU A 128 3.13 -27.64 -8.19
N TRP A 129 3.92 -26.97 -7.39
CA TRP A 129 4.20 -27.34 -6.01
C TRP A 129 3.76 -26.26 -5.05
N GLY A 130 3.22 -26.66 -3.93
CA GLY A 130 2.81 -25.74 -2.88
C GLY A 130 2.85 -26.40 -1.51
N VAL A 131 2.65 -25.58 -0.51
CA VAL A 131 2.48 -26.02 0.88
C VAL A 131 1.24 -25.39 1.47
N PHE A 132 0.46 -26.18 2.20
CA PHE A 132 -0.56 -25.70 3.11
C PHE A 132 0.07 -25.49 4.48
N LEU A 133 -0.07 -24.30 5.02
CA LEU A 133 0.43 -23.86 6.32
C LEU A 133 -0.77 -23.64 7.25
N ASP A 134 -0.84 -24.42 8.34
CA ASP A 134 -1.76 -24.22 9.45
C ASP A 134 -0.96 -23.64 10.64
N ASN A 135 -0.78 -22.32 10.60
CA ASN A 135 -0.11 -21.57 11.66
C ASN A 135 -0.63 -20.14 11.68
N GLN A 136 -1.27 -19.73 12.76
CA GLN A 136 -1.90 -18.41 12.90
C GLN A 136 -0.91 -17.27 12.77
N GLU A 137 0.22 -17.36 13.47
CA GLU A 137 1.22 -16.30 13.57
C GLU A 137 1.94 -16.10 12.22
N GLU A 138 2.43 -17.18 11.61
CA GLU A 138 3.11 -17.10 10.31
C GLU A 138 2.16 -16.66 9.20
N THR A 139 0.91 -17.13 9.19
CA THR A 139 -0.09 -16.68 8.22
C THR A 139 -0.43 -15.20 8.38
N ALA A 140 -0.52 -14.72 9.64
CA ALA A 140 -0.72 -13.30 9.92
C ALA A 140 0.45 -12.49 9.36
N ARG A 141 1.68 -12.88 9.64
CA ARG A 141 2.90 -12.22 9.17
C ARG A 141 2.98 -12.14 7.64
N ILE A 142 2.65 -13.25 6.95
CA ILE A 142 2.61 -13.30 5.49
C ILE A 142 1.55 -12.34 4.95
N HIS A 143 0.33 -12.40 5.50
CA HIS A 143 -0.78 -11.54 5.06
C HIS A 143 -0.46 -10.05 5.23
N GLU A 144 0.05 -9.67 6.39
CA GLU A 144 0.40 -8.28 6.70
C GLU A 144 1.51 -7.77 5.77
N GLN A 145 2.54 -8.58 5.50
CA GLN A 145 3.60 -8.19 4.57
C GLN A 145 3.06 -7.99 3.15
N MET A 146 2.22 -8.88 2.65
CA MET A 146 1.60 -8.74 1.33
C MET A 146 0.75 -7.47 1.23
N MET A 147 0.02 -7.12 2.29
CA MET A 147 -0.77 -5.89 2.34
C MET A 147 0.08 -4.62 2.40
N LEU A 148 1.29 -4.69 2.97
CA LEU A 148 2.27 -3.59 2.98
C LEU A 148 2.92 -3.39 1.60
N ASP A 149 3.22 -4.48 0.90
CA ASP A 149 3.87 -4.44 -0.41
C ASP A 149 2.92 -3.92 -1.50
N ALA A 150 1.64 -4.29 -1.44
CA ALA A 150 0.62 -3.90 -2.40
C ALA A 150 0.07 -2.49 -2.09
N THR A 151 0.78 -1.46 -2.50
CA THR A 151 0.51 -0.06 -2.13
C THR A 151 -0.60 0.61 -2.93
N MET A 152 -0.87 0.16 -4.17
CA MET A 152 -1.89 0.75 -5.04
C MET A 152 -3.22 0.00 -4.90
N SER A 153 -4.34 0.74 -4.84
CA SER A 153 -5.69 0.18 -4.86
C SER A 153 -6.37 0.47 -6.19
N LEU A 154 -7.18 -0.48 -6.66
CA LEU A 154 -7.97 -0.35 -7.88
C LEU A 154 -9.46 -0.35 -7.54
N THR A 155 -10.15 0.71 -7.97
CA THR A 155 -11.59 0.88 -7.76
C THR A 155 -12.41 0.48 -8.99
N GLU A 156 -13.73 0.39 -8.83
CA GLU A 156 -14.63 0.16 -9.98
C GLU A 156 -14.58 1.31 -10.99
N LEU A 157 -14.36 2.54 -10.54
CA LEU A 157 -14.22 3.70 -11.42
C LEU A 157 -12.94 3.59 -12.27
N ASP A 158 -11.85 3.16 -11.67
CA ASP A 158 -10.58 2.95 -12.39
C ASP A 158 -10.73 1.87 -13.44
N LEU A 159 -11.39 0.77 -13.08
CA LEU A 159 -11.69 -0.30 -14.03
C LEU A 159 -12.50 0.19 -15.23
N ARG A 160 -13.52 1.04 -15.02
CA ARG A 160 -14.32 1.61 -16.12
C ARG A 160 -13.47 2.46 -17.05
N LYS A 161 -12.57 3.28 -16.53
CA LYS A 161 -11.64 4.08 -17.34
C LYS A 161 -10.70 3.21 -18.18
N MET A 162 -10.20 2.11 -17.59
CA MET A 162 -9.36 1.16 -18.31
C MET A 162 -10.13 0.45 -19.43
N LEU A 163 -11.38 0.05 -19.16
CA LEU A 163 -12.25 -0.55 -20.19
C LEU A 163 -12.54 0.42 -21.31
N GLN A 164 -12.84 1.68 -20.99
CA GLN A 164 -13.05 2.74 -21.98
C GLN A 164 -11.80 2.95 -22.83
N TYR A 165 -10.61 3.03 -22.21
CA TYR A 165 -9.34 3.13 -22.94
C TYR A 165 -9.16 1.98 -23.96
N ILE A 166 -9.45 0.74 -23.52
CA ILE A 166 -9.35 -0.45 -24.36
C ILE A 166 -10.33 -0.39 -25.55
N GLU A 167 -11.50 0.20 -25.37
CA GLU A 167 -12.49 0.39 -26.45
C GLU A 167 -12.06 1.47 -27.43
N GLU A 168 -11.45 2.53 -26.96
CA GLU A 168 -10.98 3.66 -27.76
C GLU A 168 -9.68 3.36 -28.53
N HIS A 169 -8.88 2.36 -28.08
CA HIS A 169 -7.59 2.01 -28.69
C HIS A 169 -7.53 0.52 -29.07
N PRO A 170 -8.38 0.06 -29.99
CA PRO A 170 -8.43 -1.35 -30.39
C PRO A 170 -7.15 -1.83 -31.10
N GLU A 171 -6.39 -0.93 -31.71
CA GLU A 171 -5.10 -1.17 -32.37
C GLU A 171 -4.00 -1.66 -31.42
N GLU A 172 -4.01 -1.23 -30.18
CA GLU A 172 -3.03 -1.68 -29.20
C GLU A 172 -3.19 -3.14 -28.75
N LYS A 173 -4.31 -3.79 -29.12
CA LYS A 173 -4.55 -5.21 -28.85
C LYS A 173 -3.86 -6.14 -29.86
N VAL A 174 -3.41 -5.62 -30.98
CA VAL A 174 -2.78 -6.40 -32.05
C VAL A 174 -1.28 -6.21 -31.95
N GLU A 175 -0.55 -7.30 -31.68
CA GLU A 175 0.92 -7.48 -31.67
C GLU A 175 1.76 -6.26 -32.13
N ASN A 176 1.61 -5.14 -31.46
CA ASN A 176 2.39 -3.94 -31.75
C ASN A 176 3.57 -3.90 -30.78
N PRO A 177 4.82 -3.78 -31.23
CA PRO A 177 5.99 -3.72 -30.37
C PRO A 177 6.01 -2.49 -29.45
N THR A 178 5.11 -1.53 -29.66
CA THR A 178 5.03 -0.30 -28.85
C THR A 178 3.62 -0.14 -28.30
N ILE A 179 3.36 -0.71 -27.13
CA ILE A 179 2.12 -0.48 -26.37
C ILE A 179 2.30 0.78 -25.54
N GLU A 180 1.54 1.82 -25.85
CA GLU A 180 1.57 3.09 -25.10
C GLU A 180 0.76 3.03 -23.80
N ALA A 181 -0.18 2.10 -23.71
CA ALA A 181 -1.03 1.94 -22.55
C ALA A 181 -0.23 1.80 -21.24
N ASN A 182 -0.54 2.63 -20.27
CA ASN A 182 -0.03 2.56 -18.91
C ASN A 182 -1.19 2.71 -17.92
N PHE A 183 -1.84 1.61 -17.59
CA PHE A 183 -2.98 1.62 -16.66
C PHE A 183 -2.58 1.97 -15.22
N VAL A 184 -1.29 1.85 -14.86
CA VAL A 184 -0.80 2.33 -13.57
C VAL A 184 -0.92 3.85 -13.45
N ASP A 185 -0.70 4.59 -14.55
CA ASP A 185 -0.88 6.05 -14.54
C ASP A 185 -2.37 6.44 -14.46
N LEU A 186 -3.28 5.60 -14.94
CA LEU A 186 -4.72 5.79 -14.71
C LEU A 186 -5.08 5.62 -13.24
N LEU A 187 -4.47 4.68 -12.51
CA LEU A 187 -4.65 4.52 -11.06
C LEU A 187 -4.11 5.75 -10.31
N LYS A 188 -2.95 6.24 -10.70
CA LYS A 188 -2.35 7.45 -10.11
C LYS A 188 -3.20 8.70 -10.39
N SER A 189 -3.76 8.81 -11.60
CA SER A 189 -4.64 9.93 -11.97
C SER A 189 -6.04 9.82 -11.36
N ALA A 190 -6.51 8.62 -11.00
CA ALA A 190 -7.77 8.44 -10.29
C ALA A 190 -7.68 8.91 -8.83
N VAL A 191 -6.53 8.78 -8.18
CA VAL A 191 -6.23 9.47 -6.92
C VAL A 191 -6.30 10.99 -7.12
N ALA A 192 -5.95 11.49 -8.31
CA ALA A 192 -6.08 12.90 -8.69
C ALA A 192 -7.53 13.31 -9.09
N ALA A 193 -8.36 12.39 -9.60
CA ALA A 193 -9.70 12.69 -10.13
C ALA A 193 -10.81 12.79 -9.05
N ASN A 194 -10.54 12.35 -7.81
CA ASN A 194 -11.37 12.70 -6.65
C ASN A 194 -11.13 14.16 -6.19
N GLY A 195 -10.61 15.02 -7.07
CA GLY A 195 -10.53 16.46 -6.90
C GLY A 195 -9.36 16.99 -6.09
N LYS A 196 -8.52 16.11 -5.49
CA LYS A 196 -7.29 16.56 -4.82
C LYS A 196 -6.20 15.51 -5.03
N SER A 197 -5.17 15.86 -5.81
CA SER A 197 -3.93 15.07 -5.85
C SER A 197 -3.31 15.09 -4.46
N VAL A 198 -3.08 13.91 -3.87
CA VAL A 198 -2.33 13.81 -2.62
C VAL A 198 -0.95 14.39 -2.81
N THR A 199 -0.65 15.44 -2.07
CA THR A 199 0.69 16.02 -2.04
C THR A 199 1.43 15.49 -0.83
N TYR A 200 2.66 15.04 -1.04
CA TYR A 200 3.53 14.59 0.02
C TYR A 200 4.44 15.72 0.48
N TRP A 201 4.48 15.95 1.77
CA TRP A 201 5.27 17.00 2.41
C TRP A 201 6.25 16.40 3.40
N ILE A 202 7.51 16.84 3.38
CA ILE A 202 8.43 16.60 4.49
C ILE A 202 8.34 17.78 5.45
N LYS A 203 8.12 17.50 6.73
CA LYS A 203 7.90 18.48 7.79
C LYS A 203 8.95 18.36 8.89
N PRO A 204 9.89 19.34 8.99
CA PRO A 204 10.78 19.44 10.13
C PRO A 204 10.02 19.85 11.39
N LEU A 205 10.30 19.20 12.52
CA LEU A 205 9.81 19.58 13.85
C LEU A 205 10.98 19.90 14.77
N GLY A 206 10.77 20.88 15.64
CA GLY A 206 11.82 21.47 16.49
C GLY A 206 12.77 22.39 15.71
N THR A 207 13.81 22.87 16.38
CA THR A 207 14.89 23.69 15.80
C THR A 207 16.26 23.13 16.23
N SER A 208 17.33 23.70 15.69
CA SER A 208 18.70 23.37 16.13
C SER A 208 18.94 23.73 17.61
N GLU A 209 18.32 24.82 18.07
CA GLU A 209 18.44 25.37 19.41
C GLU A 209 17.46 24.73 20.41
N ASP A 210 16.27 24.35 19.91
CA ASP A 210 15.23 23.64 20.69
C ASP A 210 14.83 22.35 19.96
N PRO A 211 15.66 21.31 20.05
CA PRO A 211 15.38 20.04 19.38
C PRO A 211 14.21 19.30 20.05
N ILE A 212 13.55 18.43 19.30
CA ILE A 212 12.55 17.53 19.84
C ILE A 212 13.20 16.62 20.89
N SER A 213 12.68 16.67 22.11
CA SER A 213 13.13 15.80 23.21
C SER A 213 12.71 14.35 22.94
N GLU A 214 13.57 13.39 23.29
CA GLU A 214 13.25 11.97 23.21
C GLU A 214 12.10 11.55 24.16
N LYS A 215 11.75 12.41 25.13
CA LYS A 215 10.55 12.23 25.97
C LYS A 215 9.26 12.64 25.26
N THR A 216 9.34 13.35 24.15
CA THR A 216 8.17 13.75 23.34
C THR A 216 7.84 12.63 22.37
N LEU A 217 6.77 11.90 22.61
CA LEU A 217 6.33 10.79 21.78
C LEU A 217 5.22 11.23 20.82
N PHE A 218 5.17 10.60 19.66
CA PHE A 218 4.23 10.92 18.57
C PHE A 218 3.28 9.75 18.30
N GLY A 219 2.80 9.09 19.36
CA GLY A 219 1.92 7.93 19.28
C GLY A 219 0.42 8.25 19.31
N GLN A 220 0.01 9.52 19.44
CA GLN A 220 -1.40 9.91 19.45
C GLN A 220 -2.03 9.68 18.07
N ALA A 221 -3.33 9.34 18.05
CA ALA A 221 -4.11 9.14 16.84
C ALA A 221 -4.28 10.42 16.03
N GLU A 222 -4.42 11.56 16.71
CA GLU A 222 -4.53 12.89 16.11
C GLU A 222 -3.40 13.79 16.62
N TYR A 223 -2.96 14.70 15.77
CA TYR A 223 -1.88 15.61 16.08
C TYR A 223 -2.03 16.94 15.33
N ASP A 224 -1.85 18.06 16.04
CA ASP A 224 -1.80 19.39 15.45
C ASP A 224 -0.37 19.69 14.98
N ILE A 225 -0.13 19.55 13.69
CA ILE A 225 1.16 19.92 13.09
C ILE A 225 1.23 21.42 12.92
N THR A 226 2.21 22.06 13.57
CA THR A 226 2.32 23.53 13.59
C THR A 226 3.26 24.08 12.52
N PHE A 227 2.97 25.32 12.06
CA PHE A 227 3.67 26.00 10.97
C PHE A 227 3.99 27.46 11.33
N ALA A 228 5.15 27.94 10.88
CA ALA A 228 5.56 29.35 11.04
C ALA A 228 4.75 30.31 10.16
N LYS A 229 4.28 29.83 9.01
CA LYS A 229 3.43 30.56 8.06
C LYS A 229 2.16 29.76 7.79
N TYR A 230 1.07 30.45 7.46
CA TYR A 230 -0.17 29.76 7.09
C TYR A 230 0.10 28.74 5.97
N PRO A 231 -0.23 27.46 6.17
CA PRO A 231 0.11 26.37 5.26
C PRO A 231 -0.84 26.31 4.05
N LYS A 232 -0.83 27.33 3.20
CA LYS A 232 -1.73 27.46 2.03
C LYS A 232 -1.69 26.26 1.09
N GLY A 233 -0.52 25.62 0.94
CA GLY A 233 -0.31 24.53 0.02
C GLY A 233 -0.73 23.17 0.56
N VAL A 234 -0.98 23.05 1.87
CA VAL A 234 -1.41 21.79 2.49
C VAL A 234 -2.93 21.69 2.41
N ALA A 235 -3.44 20.65 1.78
CA ALA A 235 -4.86 20.36 1.61
C ALA A 235 -5.27 19.12 2.42
N GLU A 236 -6.58 18.95 2.65
CA GLU A 236 -7.13 17.70 3.19
C GLU A 236 -6.69 16.51 2.34
N GLY A 237 -6.29 15.42 2.99
CA GLY A 237 -5.77 14.22 2.35
C GLY A 237 -4.27 14.26 2.03
N ASP A 238 -3.60 15.43 2.10
CA ASP A 238 -2.16 15.52 1.94
C ASP A 238 -1.43 14.76 3.05
N VAL A 239 -0.27 14.20 2.72
CA VAL A 239 0.54 13.43 3.66
C VAL A 239 1.73 14.24 4.12
N LEU A 240 1.88 14.38 5.44
CA LEU A 240 3.01 15.04 6.08
C LEU A 240 3.91 14.00 6.76
N ILE A 241 5.16 13.93 6.33
CA ILE A 241 6.18 13.04 6.90
C ILE A 241 7.05 13.87 7.83
N ALA A 242 6.94 13.64 9.14
CA ALA A 242 7.63 14.43 10.14
C ALA A 242 8.99 13.85 10.53
N TYR A 243 9.98 14.73 10.72
CA TYR A 243 11.30 14.37 11.25
C TYR A 243 11.82 15.42 12.23
N SER A 244 12.72 15.01 13.14
CA SER A 244 13.41 15.91 14.09
C SER A 244 14.56 16.64 13.41
N VAL A 245 14.58 17.98 13.49
CA VAL A 245 15.58 18.83 12.80
C VAL A 245 17.02 18.45 13.15
N ARG A 246 17.36 18.35 14.43
CA ARG A 246 18.73 18.14 14.89
C ARG A 246 19.26 16.73 14.59
N THR A 247 18.47 15.73 14.88
CA THR A 247 18.87 14.31 14.73
C THR A 247 18.57 13.75 13.36
N GLN A 248 17.74 14.43 12.57
CA GLN A 248 17.16 13.96 11.32
C GLN A 248 16.38 12.62 11.46
N ARG A 249 16.07 12.19 12.68
CA ARG A 249 15.27 10.98 12.91
C ARG A 249 13.83 11.19 12.48
N MET A 250 13.28 10.18 11.83
CA MET A 250 11.86 10.16 11.47
C MET A 250 11.01 10.08 12.73
N LEU A 251 9.89 10.80 12.75
CA LEU A 251 8.99 10.89 13.91
C LEU A 251 7.69 10.16 13.67
N SER A 252 6.94 10.55 12.65
CA SER A 252 5.68 9.88 12.27
C SER A 252 5.22 10.33 10.88
N VAL A 253 4.20 9.65 10.34
CA VAL A 253 3.51 10.00 9.10
C VAL A 253 2.07 10.37 9.42
N TYR A 254 1.61 11.47 8.86
CA TYR A 254 0.30 12.03 9.13
C TYR A 254 -0.47 12.29 7.83
N THR A 255 -1.80 12.17 7.89
CA THR A 255 -2.71 12.66 6.84
C THR A 255 -3.39 13.93 7.33
N ALA A 256 -3.31 15.00 6.57
CA ALA A 256 -3.97 16.26 6.88
C ALA A 256 -5.50 16.11 6.80
N THR A 257 -6.20 16.67 7.79
CA THR A 257 -7.66 16.82 7.74
C THR A 257 -8.02 18.18 7.14
N GLU A 258 -9.32 18.44 6.98
CA GLU A 258 -9.84 19.75 6.57
C GLU A 258 -9.50 20.86 7.58
N GLU A 259 -9.34 20.52 8.87
CA GLU A 259 -9.20 21.46 9.96
C GLU A 259 -7.80 22.08 10.02
N LYS A 260 -7.73 23.37 9.78
CA LYS A 260 -6.51 24.20 9.92
C LYS A 260 -6.84 25.59 10.37
N GLY A 261 -5.96 26.19 11.17
CA GLY A 261 -6.24 27.51 11.74
C GLY A 261 -5.06 28.11 12.51
N ALA A 262 -5.37 29.17 13.25
CA ALA A 262 -4.42 29.78 14.18
C ALA A 262 -4.44 29.04 15.52
N VAL A 263 -3.25 28.86 16.12
CA VAL A 263 -3.10 28.29 17.45
C VAL A 263 -3.68 29.27 18.48
N SER A 264 -4.67 28.83 19.24
CA SER A 264 -5.37 29.68 20.23
C SER A 264 -4.61 29.86 21.53
N TYR A 265 -3.72 28.92 21.86
CA TYR A 265 -2.93 28.92 23.10
C TYR A 265 -1.53 28.36 22.90
N PHE A 266 -0.53 29.04 23.43
CA PHE A 266 0.88 28.61 23.39
C PHE A 266 1.34 28.19 24.79
N LYS A 267 1.83 26.99 24.92
CA LYS A 267 2.39 26.44 26.20
C LYS A 267 3.65 27.17 26.61
N ARG A 268 4.44 27.66 25.66
CA ARG A 268 5.72 28.36 25.88
C ARG A 268 5.79 29.57 24.95
N GLU A 269 6.43 30.66 25.39
CA GLU A 269 6.58 31.87 24.58
C GLU A 269 7.24 31.61 23.22
N ARG A 270 8.23 30.72 23.22
CA ARG A 270 8.93 30.32 21.98
C ARG A 270 8.04 29.59 20.96
N ASP A 271 6.92 29.01 21.39
CA ASP A 271 6.00 28.31 20.50
C ASP A 271 5.21 29.28 19.62
N ARG A 272 5.19 30.59 19.94
CA ARG A 272 4.57 31.64 19.14
C ARG A 272 5.17 31.83 17.75
N GLN A 273 6.36 31.30 17.51
CA GLN A 273 6.96 31.31 16.16
C GLN A 273 6.25 30.34 15.19
N TRP A 274 5.36 29.44 15.69
CA TRP A 274 4.53 28.53 14.88
C TRP A 274 3.03 28.77 15.15
N PRO A 275 2.48 29.93 14.72
CA PRO A 275 1.13 30.35 15.06
C PRO A 275 0.01 29.64 14.29
N TRP A 276 0.35 28.77 13.35
CA TRP A 276 -0.62 28.06 12.51
C TRP A 276 -0.56 26.55 12.74
N TYR A 277 -1.68 25.87 12.57
CA TYR A 277 -1.72 24.40 12.64
C TYR A 277 -2.55 23.80 11.51
N VAL A 278 -2.30 22.52 11.25
CA VAL A 278 -3.15 21.60 10.49
C VAL A 278 -3.38 20.42 11.40
N LYS A 279 -4.66 20.08 11.64
CA LYS A 279 -5.01 18.85 12.35
C LYS A 279 -4.75 17.67 11.42
N CYS A 280 -4.14 16.63 11.95
CA CYS A 280 -3.71 15.48 11.18
C CYS A 280 -4.06 14.18 11.90
N THR A 281 -4.40 13.15 11.12
CA THR A 281 -4.50 11.77 11.59
C THR A 281 -3.14 11.08 11.46
N ASN A 282 -2.72 10.38 12.49
CA ASN A 282 -1.44 9.69 12.53
C ASN A 282 -1.53 8.30 11.92
N ASN A 283 -0.78 8.06 10.85
CA ASN A 283 -0.78 6.80 10.10
C ASN A 283 0.27 5.78 10.59
N THR A 284 1.17 6.20 11.51
CA THR A 284 2.26 5.37 12.06
C THR A 284 2.40 5.60 13.57
N GLN A 285 1.30 5.37 14.32
CA GLN A 285 1.21 5.67 15.75
C GLN A 285 2.25 4.91 16.58
N TYR A 286 2.44 3.62 16.28
CA TYR A 286 3.39 2.80 17.03
C TYR A 286 4.84 3.21 16.73
N PHE A 287 5.16 3.53 15.47
CA PHE A 287 6.45 4.12 15.12
C PHE A 287 6.68 5.41 15.91
N GLY A 288 5.71 6.32 15.88
CA GLY A 288 5.78 7.60 16.58
C GLY A 288 5.90 7.46 18.10
N ALA A 289 5.29 6.45 18.70
CA ALA A 289 5.44 6.14 20.12
C ALA A 289 6.83 5.59 20.48
N ASN A 290 7.55 5.01 19.53
CA ASN A 290 8.84 4.34 19.74
C ASN A 290 10.01 5.01 18.98
N TRP A 291 9.80 6.14 18.32
CA TRP A 291 10.81 6.81 17.49
C TRP A 291 12.17 7.03 18.19
N PRO A 292 12.25 7.28 19.52
CA PRO A 292 13.55 7.48 20.18
C PRO A 292 14.43 6.23 20.16
N ASN A 293 13.81 5.05 20.04
CA ASN A 293 14.49 3.77 19.98
C ASN A 293 14.73 3.30 18.53
N ILE A 294 14.26 4.07 17.53
CA ILE A 294 14.36 3.73 16.11
C ILE A 294 15.45 4.60 15.47
N ASN A 295 16.54 3.97 15.06
CA ASN A 295 17.61 4.68 14.34
C ASN A 295 17.28 4.74 12.83
N MET A 296 16.26 5.51 12.47
CA MET A 296 15.87 5.78 11.08
C MET A 296 15.93 7.28 10.82
N THR A 297 16.84 7.71 9.93
CA THR A 297 17.07 9.12 9.64
C THR A 297 16.67 9.46 8.20
N LEU A 298 16.22 10.69 7.97
CA LEU A 298 15.89 11.20 6.65
C LEU A 298 17.08 11.10 5.69
N ARG A 299 18.30 11.40 6.17
CA ARG A 299 19.53 11.25 5.38
C ARG A 299 19.77 9.79 4.98
N GLY A 300 19.65 8.85 5.93
CA GLY A 300 19.84 7.42 5.65
C GLY A 300 18.83 6.88 4.65
N LEU A 301 17.56 7.31 4.77
CA LEU A 301 16.50 6.95 3.82
C LEU A 301 16.77 7.50 2.42
N ARG A 302 17.20 8.77 2.31
CA ARG A 302 17.59 9.38 1.04
C ARG A 302 18.74 8.62 0.39
N ASP A 303 19.80 8.33 1.15
CA ASP A 303 20.99 7.68 0.63
C ASP A 303 20.70 6.23 0.21
N SER A 304 19.77 5.54 0.91
CA SER A 304 19.29 4.22 0.52
C SER A 304 18.41 4.27 -0.74
N TYR A 305 17.52 5.25 -0.82
CA TYR A 305 16.68 5.48 -2.00
C TYR A 305 17.53 5.73 -3.26
N LEU A 306 18.53 6.62 -3.20
CA LEU A 306 19.38 6.93 -4.34
C LEU A 306 20.31 5.79 -4.75
N ARG A 307 20.63 4.86 -3.85
CA ARG A 307 21.33 3.61 -4.21
C ARG A 307 20.44 2.65 -4.98
N GLU A 308 19.16 2.56 -4.59
CA GLU A 308 18.18 1.70 -5.24
C GLU A 308 17.66 2.33 -6.55
N PHE A 309 17.50 3.66 -6.56
CA PHE A 309 17.03 4.46 -7.70
C PHE A 309 18.03 5.60 -8.04
N PRO A 310 19.12 5.34 -8.76
CA PRO A 310 20.20 6.34 -8.99
C PRO A 310 19.73 7.64 -9.65
N ASN A 311 18.67 7.59 -10.46
CA ASN A 311 18.03 8.74 -11.11
C ASN A 311 16.76 9.22 -10.38
N GLY A 312 16.46 8.67 -9.20
CA GLY A 312 15.26 8.97 -8.44
C GLY A 312 15.20 10.44 -8.02
N LEU A 313 14.02 11.06 -8.14
CA LEU A 313 13.78 12.43 -7.71
C LEU A 313 13.35 12.46 -6.25
N ILE A 314 13.73 13.49 -5.52
CA ILE A 314 13.44 13.66 -4.09
C ILE A 314 12.44 14.80 -3.88
N SER A 315 12.70 15.96 -4.51
CA SER A 315 11.85 17.15 -4.36
C SER A 315 12.00 18.07 -5.55
N LYS A 316 10.88 18.56 -6.10
CA LYS A 316 10.84 19.58 -7.17
C LYS A 316 11.79 19.27 -8.34
N GLY A 317 11.82 18.02 -8.81
CA GLY A 317 12.68 17.61 -9.92
C GLY A 317 14.18 17.52 -9.58
N LYS A 318 14.55 17.49 -8.29
CA LYS A 318 15.94 17.44 -7.80
C LYS A 318 16.16 16.24 -6.87
N GLN A 319 17.41 15.79 -6.79
CA GLN A 319 17.85 14.71 -5.91
C GLN A 319 18.29 15.19 -4.51
N ASN A 320 17.83 16.37 -4.05
CA ASN A 320 18.22 16.93 -2.77
C ASN A 320 17.06 17.63 -2.05
N LEU A 321 17.29 17.93 -0.77
CA LEU A 321 16.38 18.64 0.13
C LEU A 321 16.95 20.03 0.55
N ASP A 322 17.79 20.64 -0.26
CA ASP A 322 18.51 21.88 0.12
C ASP A 322 17.59 23.06 0.44
N ALA A 323 16.35 23.04 -0.03
CA ALA A 323 15.37 24.06 0.34
C ALA A 323 15.07 24.06 1.85
N LEU A 324 15.14 22.92 2.55
CA LEU A 324 14.94 22.84 4.01
C LEU A 324 16.06 23.57 4.76
N LYS A 325 17.29 23.58 4.24
CA LYS A 325 18.44 24.30 4.80
C LYS A 325 18.26 25.83 4.77
N ARG A 326 17.33 26.33 3.93
CA ARG A 326 17.06 27.77 3.73
C ARG A 326 15.86 28.26 4.57
N GLY A 327 15.47 27.54 5.61
CA GLY A 327 14.41 27.96 6.53
C GLY A 327 12.98 27.73 6.03
N HIS A 328 12.78 26.84 5.07
CA HIS A 328 11.43 26.36 4.73
C HIS A 328 10.91 25.44 5.83
N ASP A 329 9.73 25.72 6.33
CA ASP A 329 9.09 24.93 7.41
C ASP A 329 8.41 23.66 6.92
N HIS A 330 8.26 23.47 5.62
CA HIS A 330 7.85 22.24 4.94
C HIS A 330 8.29 22.27 3.47
N LEU A 331 8.42 21.12 2.83
CA LEU A 331 8.85 20.99 1.44
C LEU A 331 8.08 19.84 0.76
N ARG A 332 7.58 20.12 -0.44
CA ARG A 332 6.93 19.09 -1.27
C ARG A 332 7.95 18.04 -1.72
N LEU A 333 7.64 16.77 -1.48
CA LEU A 333 8.41 15.62 -1.94
C LEU A 333 7.92 15.14 -3.31
N ASP A 334 8.81 14.44 -4.01
CA ASP A 334 8.42 13.54 -5.09
C ASP A 334 7.63 12.36 -4.50
N ALA A 335 6.57 11.94 -5.19
CA ALA A 335 5.67 10.92 -4.69
C ALA A 335 6.38 9.57 -4.45
N ILE A 336 7.27 9.17 -5.39
CA ILE A 336 7.98 7.88 -5.29
C ILE A 336 8.91 7.87 -4.07
N PHE A 337 9.62 8.96 -3.83
CA PHE A 337 10.49 9.07 -2.65
C PHE A 337 9.69 9.13 -1.35
N ALA A 338 8.54 9.83 -1.33
CA ALA A 338 7.67 9.89 -0.16
C ALA A 338 7.10 8.52 0.19
N GLU A 339 6.61 7.77 -0.80
CA GLU A 339 6.09 6.41 -0.64
C GLU A 339 7.19 5.45 -0.17
N TYR A 340 8.41 5.59 -0.68
CA TYR A 340 9.57 4.84 -0.20
C TYR A 340 9.82 5.06 1.31
N ILE A 341 9.80 6.33 1.77
CA ILE A 341 9.93 6.65 3.19
C ILE A 341 8.82 5.98 4.00
N ILE A 342 7.56 6.15 3.58
CA ILE A 342 6.38 5.63 4.27
C ILE A 342 6.46 4.09 4.36
N LYS A 343 6.82 3.43 3.27
CA LYS A 343 7.03 1.97 3.23
C LYS A 343 8.07 1.56 4.28
N LYS A 344 9.25 2.18 4.29
CA LYS A 344 10.32 1.88 5.26
C LYS A 344 9.91 2.12 6.72
N MET A 345 9.14 3.17 7.00
CA MET A 345 8.63 3.44 8.33
C MET A 345 7.60 2.38 8.77
N LYS A 346 6.68 1.98 7.90
CA LYS A 346 5.69 0.93 8.18
C LYS A 346 6.33 -0.45 8.35
N GLU A 347 7.31 -0.81 7.52
CA GLU A 347 8.08 -2.04 7.66
C GLU A 347 8.74 -2.10 9.07
N LYS A 348 9.34 -0.98 9.51
CA LYS A 348 9.97 -0.90 10.81
C LYS A 348 8.97 -0.95 11.97
N GLU A 349 7.84 -0.29 11.83
CA GLU A 349 6.73 -0.33 12.78
C GLU A 349 6.21 -1.76 12.97
N PHE A 350 5.98 -2.45 11.87
CA PHE A 350 5.56 -3.85 11.85
C PHE A 350 6.55 -4.76 12.59
N TYR A 351 7.84 -4.66 12.24
CA TYR A 351 8.90 -5.45 12.87
C TYR A 351 8.95 -5.25 14.39
N LEU A 352 8.83 -4.01 14.87
CA LEU A 352 8.88 -3.69 16.29
C LEU A 352 7.65 -4.16 17.07
N ASN A 353 6.46 -4.16 16.45
CA ASN A 353 5.24 -4.68 17.04
C ASN A 353 5.33 -6.19 17.30
N ASN A 354 6.05 -6.92 16.46
CA ASN A 354 6.14 -8.38 16.53
C ASN A 354 7.27 -8.90 17.42
N ILE A 355 8.29 -8.09 17.71
CA ILE A 355 9.36 -8.49 18.65
C ILE A 355 8.94 -8.37 20.13
N LYS A 356 7.91 -7.57 20.45
CA LYS A 356 7.44 -7.34 21.83
C LYS A 356 6.31 -8.29 22.27
N ARG A 357 5.90 -9.21 21.42
CA ARG A 357 5.02 -10.32 21.74
C ARG A 357 5.82 -11.62 21.91
#